data_951955f2bb939dc1e8ddcfbd0b0ba733
#
_entry.id   951955f2bb939dc1e8ddcfbd0b0ba733
#
_cell.length_a   1.000
_cell.length_b   1.000
_cell.length_c   1.000
_cell.angle_alpha   90.00
_cell.angle_beta   90.00
_cell.angle_gamma   90.00
#
_symmetry.space_group_name_H-M   'P 1'
#
loop_
_entity.id
_entity.type
_entity.pdbx_description
1 polymer ?
#
loop_
_entity_poly.entity_id
_entity_poly.type
_entity_poly.pdbx_seq_one_letter_code
_entity_poly.pdbx_strand_id
1 'polypeptide(L)'
;IKGMKPKFYLLTFILFAGFLFSQADGYAQTKTAKYVFYFIGDGMGVNQVNGTEMYLAEKEGRIGVKPLTFAQFPYSTIATTYSVYNSVTCSAAAGTALATGVKTKNGTIGMDSLRKSPLYSIAVKAKKAGKKVGITTSVSIDHATPATFYAHQPDRNMYYEIATDLPKAGFDFYAGSGFLEPNSKTNKNAPNIYTLFKEANYTVAKGYEDFKAKKNKASKM
;
A
#
# COMPACT_ATOMS: atom_id res chain seq x y z
N ILE A 1 -52.17 27.03 -30.27
CA ILE A 1 -50.87 27.71 -30.08
C ILE A 1 -50.52 28.39 -31.41
N LYS A 2 -51.01 29.63 -31.62
CA LYS A 2 -50.72 30.42 -32.81
C LYS A 2 -49.60 31.44 -32.47
N GLY A 3 -48.45 31.35 -33.19
CA GLY A 3 -47.67 32.55 -33.49
C GLY A 3 -46.43 32.84 -32.66
N MET A 4 -45.61 31.89 -32.27
CA MET A 4 -44.21 32.24 -31.93
C MET A 4 -43.36 32.22 -33.21
N LYS A 5 -42.71 33.38 -33.53
CA LYS A 5 -41.91 33.52 -34.74
C LYS A 5 -40.66 32.63 -34.70
N PRO A 6 -40.17 32.09 -35.81
CA PRO A 6 -39.03 31.13 -35.86
C PRO A 6 -37.74 31.68 -35.19
N LYS A 7 -37.57 32.99 -35.12
CA LYS A 7 -36.45 33.64 -34.42
C LYS A 7 -36.41 33.38 -32.89
N PHE A 8 -37.60 33.15 -32.29
CA PHE A 8 -37.69 32.85 -30.85
C PHE A 8 -37.21 31.45 -30.53
N TYR A 9 -37.54 30.45 -31.37
CA TYR A 9 -37.02 29.10 -31.20
C TYR A 9 -35.52 28.97 -31.42
N LEU A 10 -34.97 29.76 -32.37
CA LEU A 10 -33.55 29.78 -32.62
C LEU A 10 -32.76 30.34 -31.40
N LEU A 11 -33.30 31.43 -30.79
CA LEU A 11 -32.68 32.04 -29.61
C LEU A 11 -32.74 31.09 -28.37
N THR A 12 -33.87 30.41 -28.17
CA THR A 12 -34.03 29.41 -27.09
C THR A 12 -33.14 28.20 -27.30
N PHE A 13 -32.96 27.74 -28.53
CA PHE A 13 -32.06 26.63 -28.86
C PHE A 13 -30.60 26.99 -28.66
N ILE A 14 -30.18 28.20 -29.02
CA ILE A 14 -28.82 28.70 -28.78
C ILE A 14 -28.53 28.86 -27.29
N LEU A 15 -29.48 29.35 -26.50
CA LEU A 15 -29.38 29.47 -25.05
C LEU A 15 -29.30 28.08 -24.37
N PHE A 16 -30.11 27.11 -24.86
CA PHE A 16 -30.09 25.76 -24.31
C PHE A 16 -28.84 24.98 -24.71
N ALA A 17 -28.35 25.14 -25.95
CA ALA A 17 -27.07 24.61 -26.40
C ALA A 17 -25.89 25.24 -25.64
N GLY A 18 -25.90 26.55 -25.40
CA GLY A 18 -24.88 27.24 -24.59
C GLY A 18 -24.85 26.73 -23.16
N PHE A 19 -26.02 26.40 -22.55
CA PHE A 19 -26.09 25.82 -21.21
C PHE A 19 -25.57 24.37 -21.14
N LEU A 20 -25.75 23.59 -22.21
CA LEU A 20 -25.19 22.23 -22.30
C LEU A 20 -23.68 22.23 -22.51
N PHE A 21 -23.13 23.21 -23.23
CA PHE A 21 -21.68 23.34 -23.40
C PHE A 21 -20.96 23.95 -22.18
N SER A 22 -21.64 24.77 -21.38
CA SER A 22 -21.05 25.34 -20.15
C SER A 22 -20.91 24.34 -18.99
N GLN A 23 -21.51 23.15 -19.11
CA GLN A 23 -21.35 22.07 -18.13
C GLN A 23 -20.14 21.15 -18.43
N ALA A 24 -19.47 21.34 -19.57
CA ALA A 24 -18.38 20.44 -20.00
C ALA A 24 -17.00 20.78 -19.40
N ASP A 25 -16.81 21.95 -18.82
CA ASP A 25 -15.49 22.40 -18.32
C ASP A 25 -15.29 22.25 -16.81
N GLY A 26 -16.17 21.51 -16.15
CA GLY A 26 -16.11 21.25 -14.70
C GLY A 26 -15.30 20.02 -14.28
N TYR A 27 -14.59 19.34 -15.16
CA TYR A 27 -13.59 18.37 -14.74
C TYR A 27 -12.39 19.14 -14.20
N ALA A 28 -12.44 19.41 -12.90
CA ALA A 28 -11.29 19.89 -12.17
C ALA A 28 -10.11 19.01 -12.57
N GLN A 29 -9.09 19.60 -13.17
CA GLN A 29 -7.86 18.92 -13.52
C GLN A 29 -7.33 18.33 -12.20
N THR A 30 -7.57 17.04 -11.97
CA THR A 30 -7.19 16.37 -10.74
C THR A 30 -5.68 16.38 -10.67
N LYS A 31 -5.14 17.24 -9.80
CA LYS A 31 -3.69 17.30 -9.58
C LYS A 31 -3.26 15.91 -9.15
N THR A 32 -2.53 15.22 -9.99
CA THR A 32 -1.98 13.90 -9.67
C THR A 32 -1.00 14.05 -8.52
N ALA A 33 -1.16 13.25 -7.47
CA ALA A 33 -0.25 13.25 -6.34
C ALA A 33 1.16 12.88 -6.82
N LYS A 34 2.14 13.71 -6.49
CA LYS A 34 3.56 13.45 -6.81
C LYS A 34 4.14 12.36 -5.93
N TYR A 35 3.76 12.34 -4.65
CA TYR A 35 4.19 11.38 -3.64
C TYR A 35 2.96 10.81 -2.93
N VAL A 36 2.98 9.52 -2.67
CA VAL A 36 1.97 8.82 -1.88
C VAL A 36 2.69 8.04 -0.79
N PHE A 37 2.32 8.29 0.47
CA PHE A 37 2.81 7.53 1.62
C PHE A 37 1.63 6.75 2.19
N TYR A 38 1.77 5.43 2.25
CA TYR A 38 0.74 4.54 2.77
C TYR A 38 1.24 3.91 4.06
N PHE A 39 0.70 4.35 5.19
CA PHE A 39 1.06 3.86 6.52
C PHE A 39 0.06 2.82 6.98
N ILE A 40 0.55 1.69 7.45
CA ILE A 40 -0.26 0.58 7.98
C ILE A 40 0.15 0.34 9.43
N GLY A 41 -0.80 0.56 10.36
CA GLY A 41 -0.67 0.16 11.75
C GLY A 41 -1.23 -1.26 11.92
N ASP A 42 -0.34 -2.27 11.98
CA ASP A 42 -0.75 -3.66 12.13
C ASP A 42 -1.29 -3.91 13.55
N GLY A 43 -2.53 -4.41 13.63
CA GLY A 43 -3.25 -4.58 14.88
C GLY A 43 -3.65 -3.28 15.58
N MET A 44 -3.45 -2.12 14.97
CA MET A 44 -3.79 -0.82 15.52
C MET A 44 -5.30 -0.54 15.37
N GLY A 45 -6.06 -0.82 16.38
CA GLY A 45 -7.49 -0.50 16.45
C GLY A 45 -7.77 0.86 17.12
N VAL A 46 -9.04 1.23 17.18
CA VAL A 46 -9.49 2.50 17.79
C VAL A 46 -9.01 2.64 19.25
N ASN A 47 -9.00 1.54 20.01
CA ASN A 47 -8.58 1.57 21.41
C ASN A 47 -7.09 1.88 21.58
N GLN A 48 -6.23 1.38 20.67
CA GLN A 48 -4.80 1.69 20.67
C GLN A 48 -4.55 3.17 20.37
N VAL A 49 -5.29 3.74 19.43
CA VAL A 49 -5.22 5.17 19.09
C VAL A 49 -5.68 6.01 20.30
N ASN A 50 -6.88 5.77 20.80
CA ASN A 50 -7.45 6.54 21.92
C ASN A 50 -6.59 6.42 23.18
N GLY A 51 -6.14 5.20 23.53
CA GLY A 51 -5.26 4.99 24.68
C GLY A 51 -3.94 5.74 24.55
N THR A 52 -3.36 5.79 23.35
CA THR A 52 -2.15 6.57 23.08
C THR A 52 -2.39 8.08 23.25
N GLU A 53 -3.49 8.59 22.73
CA GLU A 53 -3.84 10.02 22.83
C GLU A 53 -4.10 10.45 24.28
N MET A 54 -4.76 9.59 25.06
CA MET A 54 -4.95 9.80 26.52
C MET A 54 -3.60 9.78 27.27
N TYR A 55 -2.76 8.78 26.99
CA TYR A 55 -1.42 8.68 27.58
C TYR A 55 -0.56 9.92 27.28
N LEU A 56 -0.60 10.40 26.05
CA LEU A 56 0.16 11.61 25.69
C LEU A 56 -0.36 12.87 26.36
N ALA A 57 -1.66 12.99 26.58
CA ALA A 57 -2.25 14.09 27.35
C ALA A 57 -1.83 14.03 28.82
N GLU A 58 -1.88 12.86 29.44
CA GLU A 58 -1.46 12.63 30.84
C GLU A 58 0.01 12.98 31.06
N LYS A 59 0.89 12.61 30.13
CA LYS A 59 2.31 13.01 30.19
C LYS A 59 2.54 14.52 30.21
N GLU A 60 1.60 15.30 29.72
CA GLU A 60 1.61 16.78 29.75
C GLU A 60 0.83 17.36 30.94
N GLY A 61 0.39 16.52 31.88
CA GLY A 61 -0.43 16.94 33.01
C GLY A 61 -1.83 17.40 32.64
N ARG A 62 -2.36 16.96 31.49
CA ARG A 62 -3.69 17.36 30.98
C ARG A 62 -4.67 16.18 31.08
N ILE A 63 -5.92 16.52 31.39
CA ILE A 63 -7.04 15.58 31.27
C ILE A 63 -7.54 15.59 29.82
N GLY A 64 -7.96 14.43 29.31
CA GLY A 64 -8.52 14.28 27.96
C GLY A 64 -7.55 13.61 26.98
N VAL A 65 -7.48 14.11 25.76
CA VAL A 65 -6.69 13.50 24.69
C VAL A 65 -5.72 14.54 24.08
N LYS A 66 -4.56 14.04 23.64
CA LYS A 66 -3.66 14.76 22.73
C LYS A 66 -3.75 14.10 21.37
N PRO A 67 -4.45 14.70 20.39
CA PRO A 67 -4.68 14.09 19.08
C PRO A 67 -3.38 13.73 18.35
N LEU A 68 -3.31 12.52 17.82
CA LEU A 68 -2.24 12.08 16.94
C LEU A 68 -2.34 12.79 15.58
N THR A 69 -1.21 12.97 14.91
CA THR A 69 -1.16 13.69 13.62
C THR A 69 -2.13 13.12 12.59
N PHE A 70 -2.18 11.80 12.45
CA PHE A 70 -3.06 11.15 11.46
C PHE A 70 -4.54 11.21 11.85
N ALA A 71 -4.86 11.33 13.16
CA ALA A 71 -6.24 11.52 13.64
C ALA A 71 -6.81 12.90 13.26
N GLN A 72 -5.95 13.83 12.86
CA GLN A 72 -6.30 15.18 12.42
C GLN A 72 -6.34 15.33 10.90
N PHE A 73 -6.21 14.27 10.13
CA PHE A 73 -6.32 14.33 8.67
C PHE A 73 -7.75 14.70 8.26
N PRO A 74 -7.92 15.50 7.18
CA PRO A 74 -9.22 16.03 6.79
C PRO A 74 -10.21 14.96 6.31
N TYR A 75 -9.72 13.79 5.98
CA TYR A 75 -10.53 12.66 5.52
C TYR A 75 -10.28 11.44 6.39
N SER A 76 -11.34 10.85 6.89
CA SER A 76 -11.31 9.59 7.65
C SER A 76 -12.49 8.72 7.28
N THR A 77 -12.34 7.40 7.45
CA THR A 77 -13.41 6.43 7.22
C THR A 77 -13.19 5.20 8.09
N ILE A 78 -14.19 4.34 8.12
CA ILE A 78 -14.18 3.08 8.83
C ILE A 78 -14.21 1.95 7.80
N ALA A 79 -13.43 0.90 8.02
CA ALA A 79 -13.42 -0.29 7.20
C ALA A 79 -13.66 -1.55 8.05
N THR A 80 -14.32 -2.53 7.47
CA THR A 80 -14.46 -3.86 8.07
C THR A 80 -13.25 -4.71 7.74
N THR A 81 -12.76 -5.47 8.72
CA THR A 81 -11.46 -6.17 8.63
C THR A 81 -11.58 -7.69 8.56
N TYR A 82 -12.77 -8.27 8.47
CA TYR A 82 -12.93 -9.73 8.32
C TYR A 82 -12.29 -10.26 7.02
N SER A 83 -11.73 -11.47 7.07
CA SER A 83 -11.23 -12.18 5.88
C SER A 83 -12.34 -13.00 5.20
N VAL A 84 -12.05 -13.66 4.06
CA VAL A 84 -13.10 -14.41 3.34
C VAL A 84 -13.80 -15.47 4.20
N TYR A 85 -13.05 -16.17 5.04
CA TYR A 85 -13.59 -17.31 5.81
C TYR A 85 -13.55 -17.11 7.33
N ASN A 86 -13.07 -15.96 7.83
CA ASN A 86 -12.91 -15.73 9.26
C ASN A 86 -13.38 -14.33 9.65
N SER A 87 -14.15 -14.21 10.72
CA SER A 87 -14.56 -12.93 11.31
C SER A 87 -13.36 -12.12 11.83
N VAL A 88 -12.31 -12.80 12.27
CA VAL A 88 -11.03 -12.16 12.65
C VAL A 88 -10.00 -12.44 11.57
N THR A 89 -9.49 -11.37 10.96
CA THR A 89 -8.44 -11.44 9.94
C THR A 89 -7.06 -11.65 10.54
N CYS A 90 -6.09 -12.05 9.71
CA CYS A 90 -4.66 -11.98 10.03
C CYS A 90 -3.96 -10.95 9.15
N SER A 91 -2.72 -10.58 9.48
CA SER A 91 -1.94 -9.57 8.75
C SER A 91 -1.78 -9.92 7.27
N ALA A 92 -1.65 -11.21 6.91
CA ALA A 92 -1.54 -11.66 5.52
C ALA A 92 -2.81 -11.35 4.70
N ALA A 93 -3.97 -11.75 5.22
CA ALA A 93 -5.25 -11.52 4.53
C ALA A 93 -5.64 -10.04 4.54
N ALA A 94 -5.44 -9.33 5.66
CA ALA A 94 -5.70 -7.89 5.74
C ALA A 94 -4.78 -7.08 4.83
N GLY A 95 -3.47 -7.37 4.86
CA GLY A 95 -2.49 -6.74 4.00
C GLY A 95 -2.76 -7.00 2.51
N THR A 96 -3.15 -8.23 2.14
CA THR A 96 -3.57 -8.54 0.76
C THR A 96 -4.77 -7.70 0.35
N ALA A 97 -5.80 -7.56 1.23
CA ALA A 97 -6.97 -6.72 0.94
C ALA A 97 -6.58 -5.24 0.79
N LEU A 98 -5.71 -4.72 1.65
CA LEU A 98 -5.20 -3.34 1.57
C LEU A 98 -4.37 -3.11 0.30
N ALA A 99 -3.53 -4.09 -0.08
CA ALA A 99 -2.65 -3.96 -1.23
C ALA A 99 -3.36 -4.11 -2.58
N THR A 100 -4.41 -4.93 -2.65
CA THR A 100 -5.02 -5.37 -3.92
C THR A 100 -6.48 -4.96 -4.09
N GLY A 101 -7.18 -4.62 -3.00
CA GLY A 101 -8.63 -4.40 -2.96
C GLY A 101 -9.46 -5.70 -2.90
N VAL A 102 -8.81 -6.87 -2.79
CA VAL A 102 -9.48 -8.18 -2.79
C VAL A 102 -9.23 -8.92 -1.48
N LYS A 103 -10.30 -9.34 -0.81
CA LYS A 103 -10.21 -10.17 0.39
C LYS A 103 -9.77 -11.60 0.05
N THR A 104 -8.94 -12.18 0.92
CA THR A 104 -8.45 -13.54 0.77
C THR A 104 -8.58 -14.34 2.07
N LYS A 105 -8.12 -15.58 2.07
CA LYS A 105 -8.08 -16.48 3.23
C LYS A 105 -6.94 -16.10 4.17
N ASN A 106 -7.15 -16.27 5.48
CA ASN A 106 -6.08 -16.09 6.47
C ASN A 106 -4.82 -16.89 6.09
N GLY A 107 -3.65 -16.30 6.32
CA GLY A 107 -2.34 -16.88 5.99
C GLY A 107 -1.88 -16.67 4.55
N THR A 108 -2.75 -16.21 3.65
CA THR A 108 -2.45 -16.09 2.21
C THR A 108 -1.84 -14.72 1.88
N ILE A 109 -0.77 -14.71 1.11
CA ILE A 109 -0.03 -13.52 0.70
C ILE A 109 -0.26 -13.24 -0.79
N GLY A 110 -0.89 -12.12 -1.13
CA GLY A 110 -1.02 -11.64 -2.52
C GLY A 110 -1.64 -12.65 -3.50
N MET A 111 -2.51 -13.54 -3.03
CA MET A 111 -3.22 -14.53 -3.84
C MET A 111 -4.71 -14.54 -3.52
N ASP A 112 -5.50 -15.08 -4.41
CA ASP A 112 -6.93 -15.31 -4.23
C ASP A 112 -7.22 -16.24 -3.04
N SER A 113 -8.49 -16.33 -2.62
CA SER A 113 -8.89 -17.14 -1.47
C SER A 113 -8.72 -18.65 -1.68
N LEU A 114 -8.60 -19.09 -2.93
CA LEU A 114 -8.32 -20.47 -3.31
C LEU A 114 -6.82 -20.78 -3.40
N ARG A 115 -5.96 -19.75 -3.26
CA ARG A 115 -4.50 -19.85 -3.37
C ARG A 115 -4.02 -20.34 -4.74
N LYS A 116 -4.77 -20.01 -5.79
CA LYS A 116 -4.50 -20.46 -7.18
C LYS A 116 -3.96 -19.34 -8.06
N SER A 117 -4.42 -18.12 -7.84
CA SER A 117 -4.12 -16.99 -8.72
C SER A 117 -3.46 -15.84 -7.95
N PRO A 118 -2.39 -15.23 -8.49
CA PRO A 118 -1.78 -14.04 -7.90
C PRO A 118 -2.71 -12.83 -8.01
N LEU A 119 -2.69 -11.98 -6.98
CA LEU A 119 -3.36 -10.69 -6.93
C LEU A 119 -2.31 -9.58 -6.94
N TYR A 120 -2.32 -8.71 -7.94
CA TYR A 120 -1.32 -7.67 -8.07
C TYR A 120 -1.68 -6.42 -7.28
N SER A 121 -0.75 -6.01 -6.44
CA SER A 121 -0.89 -4.87 -5.53
C SER A 121 -0.89 -3.52 -6.26
N ILE A 122 -1.36 -2.48 -5.55
CA ILE A 122 -1.22 -1.09 -5.99
C ILE A 122 0.26 -0.69 -6.19
N ALA A 123 1.18 -1.26 -5.42
CA ALA A 123 2.62 -1.05 -5.56
C ALA A 123 3.15 -1.56 -6.91
N VAL A 124 2.73 -2.78 -7.32
CA VAL A 124 3.05 -3.34 -8.64
C VAL A 124 2.46 -2.48 -9.75
N LYS A 125 1.21 -2.00 -9.59
CA LYS A 125 0.56 -1.12 -10.57
C LYS A 125 1.31 0.22 -10.69
N ALA A 126 1.72 0.82 -9.57
CA ALA A 126 2.52 2.05 -9.55
C ALA A 126 3.88 1.85 -10.25
N LYS A 127 4.55 0.73 -9.98
CA LYS A 127 5.82 0.39 -10.65
C LYS A 127 5.66 0.25 -12.15
N LYS A 128 4.61 -0.46 -12.61
CA LYS A 128 4.28 -0.58 -14.05
C LYS A 128 3.95 0.77 -14.70
N ALA A 129 3.40 1.72 -13.93
CA ALA A 129 3.16 3.09 -14.39
C ALA A 129 4.41 4.00 -14.31
N GLY A 130 5.61 3.44 -14.17
CA GLY A 130 6.89 4.16 -14.15
C GLY A 130 7.19 4.91 -12.85
N LYS A 131 6.43 4.69 -11.77
CA LYS A 131 6.69 5.32 -10.48
C LYS A 131 7.80 4.58 -9.72
N LYS A 132 8.52 5.31 -8.86
CA LYS A 132 9.40 4.70 -7.87
C LYS A 132 8.57 4.13 -6.73
N VAL A 133 8.95 2.93 -6.28
CA VAL A 133 8.25 2.22 -5.21
C VAL A 133 9.23 1.81 -4.11
N GLY A 134 8.88 2.11 -2.88
CA GLY A 134 9.60 1.65 -1.69
C GLY A 134 8.67 0.95 -0.71
N ILE A 135 9.15 -0.13 -0.10
CA ILE A 135 8.45 -0.85 0.98
C ILE A 135 9.33 -0.80 2.22
N THR A 136 8.76 -0.31 3.31
CA THR A 136 9.45 -0.25 4.61
C THR A 136 8.60 -0.85 5.71
N THR A 137 9.24 -1.44 6.70
CA THR A 137 8.55 -2.06 7.83
C THR A 137 9.41 -2.03 9.09
N SER A 138 8.78 -2.09 10.26
CA SER A 138 9.45 -2.25 11.54
C SER A 138 9.81 -3.71 11.88
N VAL A 139 9.27 -4.67 11.13
CA VAL A 139 9.56 -6.11 11.26
C VAL A 139 10.53 -6.55 10.14
N SER A 140 10.76 -7.87 9.99
CA SER A 140 11.51 -8.39 8.85
C SER A 140 10.78 -8.11 7.54
N ILE A 141 11.54 -7.88 6.47
CA ILE A 141 10.95 -7.47 5.20
C ILE A 141 10.16 -8.61 4.51
N ASP A 142 10.45 -9.86 4.87
CA ASP A 142 9.72 -11.07 4.46
C ASP A 142 8.49 -11.39 5.35
N HIS A 143 8.18 -10.52 6.33
CA HIS A 143 6.97 -10.66 7.13
C HIS A 143 5.70 -10.40 6.31
N ALA A 144 4.58 -10.93 6.78
CA ALA A 144 3.31 -10.97 6.03
C ALA A 144 2.85 -9.59 5.52
N THR A 145 2.85 -8.55 6.36
CA THR A 145 2.29 -7.24 6.02
C THR A 145 3.04 -6.57 4.85
N PRO A 146 4.37 -6.40 4.88
CA PRO A 146 5.08 -5.87 3.72
C PRO A 146 5.01 -6.82 2.51
N ALA A 147 5.03 -8.14 2.73
CA ALA A 147 5.01 -9.16 1.68
C ALA A 147 3.79 -9.07 0.76
N THR A 148 2.63 -8.66 1.26
CA THR A 148 1.41 -8.55 0.46
C THR A 148 1.50 -7.55 -0.69
N PHE A 149 2.47 -6.66 -0.67
CA PHE A 149 2.69 -5.67 -1.74
C PHE A 149 3.57 -6.19 -2.88
N TYR A 150 4.35 -7.28 -2.68
CA TYR A 150 5.31 -7.75 -3.66
C TYR A 150 5.30 -9.27 -3.89
N ALA A 151 4.80 -10.08 -2.93
CA ALA A 151 4.87 -11.54 -2.98
C ALA A 151 3.52 -12.20 -3.27
N HIS A 152 3.59 -13.46 -3.77
CA HIS A 152 2.42 -14.27 -4.08
C HIS A 152 2.65 -15.69 -3.54
N GLN A 153 2.40 -15.87 -2.23
CA GLN A 153 2.65 -17.15 -1.55
C GLN A 153 1.38 -17.67 -0.86
N PRO A 154 1.13 -18.99 -0.91
CA PRO A 154 -0.07 -19.58 -0.31
C PRO A 154 -0.04 -19.55 1.22
N ASP A 155 1.14 -19.45 1.84
CA ASP A 155 1.29 -19.42 3.28
C ASP A 155 2.30 -18.34 3.72
N ARG A 156 1.91 -17.55 4.73
CA ARG A 156 2.73 -16.49 5.31
C ARG A 156 4.00 -16.96 6.01
N ASN A 157 4.09 -18.25 6.31
CA ASN A 157 5.25 -18.85 6.96
C ASN A 157 6.33 -19.33 5.97
N MET A 158 6.08 -19.18 4.68
CA MET A 158 7.05 -19.46 3.61
C MET A 158 8.02 -18.27 3.44
N TYR A 159 8.76 -17.96 4.50
CA TYR A 159 9.59 -16.76 4.55
C TYR A 159 10.67 -16.71 3.48
N TYR A 160 11.33 -17.83 3.21
CA TYR A 160 12.35 -17.90 2.16
C TYR A 160 11.73 -17.62 0.77
N GLU A 161 10.62 -18.28 0.44
CA GLU A 161 9.90 -18.11 -0.82
C GLU A 161 9.38 -16.68 -0.96
N ILE A 162 8.81 -16.11 0.11
CA ILE A 162 8.40 -14.70 0.18
C ILE A 162 9.58 -13.79 -0.13
N ALA A 163 10.74 -14.04 0.51
CA ALA A 163 11.94 -13.25 0.30
C ALA A 163 12.48 -13.35 -1.15
N THR A 164 12.31 -14.51 -1.81
CA THR A 164 12.69 -14.65 -3.23
C THR A 164 11.81 -13.86 -4.19
N ASP A 165 10.62 -13.45 -3.79
CA ASP A 165 9.72 -12.64 -4.62
C ASP A 165 10.12 -11.15 -4.63
N LEU A 166 10.85 -10.67 -3.60
CA LEU A 166 11.30 -9.27 -3.53
C LEU A 166 12.10 -8.81 -4.75
N PRO A 167 13.21 -9.46 -5.12
CA PRO A 167 13.99 -9.03 -6.29
C PRO A 167 13.20 -9.15 -7.60
N LYS A 168 12.26 -10.11 -7.71
CA LYS A 168 11.38 -10.28 -8.88
C LYS A 168 10.39 -9.12 -9.03
N ALA A 169 9.87 -8.58 -7.92
CA ALA A 169 8.97 -7.42 -7.94
C ALA A 169 9.68 -6.15 -8.43
N GLY A 170 11.00 -6.07 -8.29
CA GLY A 170 11.84 -5.05 -8.91
C GLY A 170 11.60 -3.64 -8.37
N PHE A 171 11.09 -3.48 -7.15
CA PHE A 171 10.89 -2.17 -6.53
C PHE A 171 12.22 -1.48 -6.23
N ASP A 172 12.18 -0.18 -6.00
CA ASP A 172 13.40 0.63 -5.92
C ASP A 172 14.03 0.64 -4.54
N PHE A 173 13.24 0.37 -3.49
CA PHE A 173 13.70 0.42 -2.11
C PHE A 173 12.98 -0.59 -1.22
N TYR A 174 13.74 -1.29 -0.38
CA TYR A 174 13.23 -2.14 0.68
C TYR A 174 13.97 -1.88 1.98
N ALA A 175 13.25 -1.75 3.09
CA ALA A 175 13.86 -1.62 4.41
C ALA A 175 13.03 -2.36 5.48
N GLY A 176 13.74 -3.03 6.37
CA GLY A 176 13.17 -3.77 7.49
C GLY A 176 14.28 -4.28 8.42
N SER A 177 13.93 -5.09 9.41
CA SER A 177 14.89 -5.66 10.36
C SER A 177 15.72 -6.83 9.80
N GLY A 178 15.72 -7.03 8.48
CA GLY A 178 16.41 -8.13 7.79
C GLY A 178 15.43 -9.19 7.27
N PHE A 179 15.88 -10.44 7.23
CA PHE A 179 15.09 -11.61 6.81
C PHE A 179 15.00 -12.62 7.94
N LEU A 180 13.83 -13.24 8.13
CA LEU A 180 13.64 -14.34 9.08
C LEU A 180 14.32 -15.63 8.58
N GLU A 181 14.22 -15.88 7.27
CA GLU A 181 14.81 -17.08 6.65
C GLU A 181 15.64 -16.69 5.42
N PRO A 182 16.89 -16.21 5.62
CA PRO A 182 17.76 -15.85 4.49
C PRO A 182 18.29 -17.07 3.72
N ASN A 183 18.16 -18.28 4.26
CA ASN A 183 18.51 -19.54 3.62
C ASN A 183 17.28 -20.44 3.60
N SER A 184 17.09 -21.22 2.52
CA SER A 184 16.01 -22.19 2.45
C SER A 184 16.21 -23.32 3.48
N LYS A 185 15.15 -23.64 4.22
CA LYS A 185 15.13 -24.79 5.13
C LYS A 185 14.89 -26.13 4.41
N THR A 186 14.24 -26.06 3.26
CA THR A 186 13.81 -27.24 2.49
C THR A 186 14.78 -27.61 1.38
N ASN A 187 15.52 -26.63 0.83
CA ASN A 187 16.49 -26.84 -0.23
C ASN A 187 17.86 -26.25 0.14
N LYS A 188 18.78 -27.08 0.60
CA LYS A 188 20.13 -26.68 1.00
C LYS A 188 20.99 -26.09 -0.13
N ASN A 189 20.62 -26.38 -1.39
CA ASN A 189 21.31 -25.87 -2.57
C ASN A 189 20.72 -24.53 -3.07
N ALA A 190 19.64 -24.06 -2.47
CA ALA A 190 19.07 -22.77 -2.83
C ALA A 190 20.01 -21.63 -2.41
N PRO A 191 20.15 -20.58 -3.23
CA PRO A 191 21.02 -19.46 -2.93
C PRO A 191 20.53 -18.69 -1.71
N ASN A 192 21.47 -18.09 -0.96
CA ASN A 192 21.13 -17.13 0.10
C ASN A 192 20.43 -15.91 -0.50
N ILE A 193 19.44 -15.38 0.21
CA ILE A 193 18.64 -14.23 -0.26
C ILE A 193 19.51 -13.02 -0.61
N TYR A 194 20.56 -12.72 0.16
CA TYR A 194 21.47 -11.62 -0.16
C TYR A 194 22.25 -11.81 -1.46
N THR A 195 22.47 -13.06 -1.88
CA THR A 195 23.06 -13.37 -3.20
C THR A 195 22.07 -13.01 -4.32
N LEU A 196 20.81 -13.41 -4.19
CA LEU A 196 19.74 -13.06 -5.13
C LEU A 196 19.57 -11.54 -5.27
N PHE A 197 19.69 -10.79 -4.18
CA PHE A 197 19.63 -9.33 -4.22
C PHE A 197 20.81 -8.72 -5.01
N LYS A 198 22.01 -9.22 -4.80
CA LYS A 198 23.19 -8.76 -5.57
C LYS A 198 23.05 -9.06 -7.06
N GLU A 199 22.61 -10.26 -7.42
CA GLU A 199 22.35 -10.64 -8.80
C GLU A 199 21.27 -9.78 -9.46
N ALA A 200 20.29 -9.32 -8.69
CA ALA A 200 19.25 -8.38 -9.15
C ALA A 200 19.66 -6.89 -9.08
N ASN A 201 20.96 -6.61 -8.86
CA ASN A 201 21.55 -5.27 -8.79
C ASN A 201 21.03 -4.41 -7.63
N TYR A 202 20.70 -5.03 -6.48
CA TYR A 202 20.42 -4.29 -5.26
C TYR A 202 21.70 -4.05 -4.44
N THR A 203 21.84 -2.84 -3.96
CA THR A 203 22.83 -2.48 -2.95
C THR A 203 22.27 -2.78 -1.57
N VAL A 204 22.92 -3.67 -0.83
CA VAL A 204 22.52 -4.01 0.53
C VAL A 204 23.25 -3.14 1.54
N ALA A 205 22.50 -2.51 2.44
CA ALA A 205 23.03 -1.73 3.57
C ALA A 205 22.61 -2.38 4.90
N LYS A 206 23.52 -2.37 5.88
CA LYS A 206 23.28 -2.86 7.24
C LYS A 206 23.37 -1.70 8.23
N GLY A 207 22.20 -1.27 8.72
CA GLY A 207 22.10 -0.14 9.63
C GLY A 207 22.18 1.23 8.95
N TYR A 208 21.94 2.27 9.75
CA TYR A 208 21.73 3.63 9.24
C TYR A 208 23.00 4.26 8.65
N GLU A 209 24.15 4.04 9.25
CA GLU A 209 25.42 4.64 8.78
C GLU A 209 25.84 4.03 7.43
N ASP A 210 25.72 2.71 7.29
CA ASP A 210 25.99 2.04 6.02
C ASP A 210 25.00 2.47 4.92
N PHE A 211 23.73 2.64 5.29
CA PHE A 211 22.71 3.22 4.39
C PHE A 211 23.11 4.64 3.92
N LYS A 212 23.50 5.52 4.85
CA LYS A 212 23.93 6.89 4.49
C LYS A 212 25.10 6.88 3.51
N ALA A 213 26.09 6.00 3.73
CA ALA A 213 27.26 5.90 2.88
C ALA A 213 26.97 5.41 1.45
N LYS A 214 25.93 4.56 1.30
CA LYS A 214 25.63 3.86 0.04
C LYS A 214 24.48 4.48 -0.76
N LYS A 215 23.51 5.15 -0.11
CA LYS A 215 22.24 5.56 -0.74
C LYS A 215 22.38 6.40 -2.01
N ASN A 216 23.41 7.26 -2.10
CA ASN A 216 23.58 8.14 -3.26
C ASN A 216 24.23 7.45 -4.47
N LYS A 217 24.77 6.24 -4.28
CA LYS A 217 25.42 5.44 -5.33
C LYS A 217 24.56 4.25 -5.77
N ALA A 218 23.50 3.96 -5.04
CA ALA A 218 22.63 2.82 -5.30
C ALA A 218 21.52 3.19 -6.29
N SER A 219 21.32 2.36 -7.29
CA SER A 219 20.16 2.45 -8.21
C SER A 219 18.91 1.82 -7.58
N LYS A 220 19.11 0.76 -6.79
CA LYS A 220 18.11 0.06 -5.97
C LYS A 220 18.74 -0.34 -4.63
N MET A 221 17.95 -0.33 -3.59
CA MET A 221 18.42 -0.68 -2.26
C MET A 221 17.36 -1.44 -1.45
#